data_5cd73331f17ae7979deffc82a7f4e564
#
_entry.id   5cd73331f17ae7979deffc82a7f4e564
#
_cell.length_a   1.000
_cell.length_b   1.000
_cell.length_c   1.000
_cell.angle_alpha   90.00
_cell.angle_beta   90.00
_cell.angle_gamma   90.00
#
_symmetry.space_group_name_H-M   'P 1'
#
loop_
_entity.id
_entity.type
_entity.pdbx_description
1 polymer ?
#
loop_
_entity_poly.entity_id
_entity_poly.type
_entity_poly.pdbx_seq_one_letter_code
_entity_poly.pdbx_strand_id
1 'polypeptide(L)'
;MKLLNNCIVAAVALLLCAAPSGDACTSIMVGKKASTDGSVMTAHCCDSYYRTFVTIEPRKTLSPGETEPYFFNVLHKEEPWDTRGVHETGRIVPPALQTYRFVNTAYPCMNEKQLAIGETTFDGNRDLLNRNGVFWIEELERLALQYCDNARDAIRLMGEMAEKYGYADWGECLTVADPNEVWQFEINGPGPGEPGAIWAAQRIPDDHVGISANISRIGAIDFNDPDHFMYCKDLKKKAKALGFYRKGRDKLDSTDGRKWKVYSKQHLQYLSYQRFQTIQTA
;
A
#
# COMPACT_ATOMS: atom_id res chain seq x y z
N MET A 1 -30.69 -43.91 10.28
CA MET A 1 -29.37 -43.45 10.70
C MET A 1 -28.38 -43.31 9.52
N LYS A 2 -28.17 -44.29 8.66
CA LYS A 2 -27.20 -44.18 7.52
C LYS A 2 -27.54 -43.07 6.50
N LEU A 3 -28.82 -42.87 6.18
CA LEU A 3 -29.24 -41.80 5.23
C LEU A 3 -28.99 -40.39 5.80
N LEU A 4 -29.25 -40.19 7.09
CA LEU A 4 -29.04 -38.90 7.77
C LEU A 4 -27.54 -38.52 7.83
N ASN A 5 -26.69 -39.50 8.11
CA ASN A 5 -25.24 -39.29 8.11
C ASN A 5 -24.71 -38.94 6.70
N ASN A 6 -25.22 -39.58 5.64
CA ASN A 6 -24.80 -39.25 4.27
C ASN A 6 -25.26 -37.86 3.83
N CYS A 7 -26.45 -37.41 4.27
CA CYS A 7 -26.93 -36.04 4.00
C CYS A 7 -26.12 -35.00 4.76
N ILE A 8 -25.69 -35.28 5.99
CA ILE A 8 -24.85 -34.36 6.77
C ILE A 8 -23.46 -34.27 6.13
N VAL A 9 -22.87 -35.39 5.73
CA VAL A 9 -21.56 -35.39 5.05
C VAL A 9 -21.61 -34.64 3.71
N ALA A 10 -22.69 -34.83 2.94
CA ALA A 10 -22.89 -34.11 1.68
C ALA A 10 -23.10 -32.60 1.89
N ALA A 11 -23.85 -32.21 2.92
CA ALA A 11 -24.08 -30.82 3.27
C ALA A 11 -22.79 -30.12 3.76
N VAL A 12 -21.97 -30.80 4.56
CA VAL A 12 -20.65 -30.31 5.00
C VAL A 12 -19.68 -30.21 3.84
N ALA A 13 -19.66 -31.18 2.92
CA ALA A 13 -18.84 -31.13 1.70
C ALA A 13 -19.27 -29.98 0.78
N LEU A 14 -20.56 -29.71 0.62
CA LEU A 14 -21.08 -28.58 -0.14
C LEU A 14 -20.76 -27.23 0.51
N LEU A 15 -20.77 -27.14 1.83
CA LEU A 15 -20.37 -25.94 2.59
C LEU A 15 -18.86 -25.68 2.51
N LEU A 16 -18.04 -26.73 2.42
CA LEU A 16 -16.58 -26.60 2.23
C LEU A 16 -16.20 -26.23 0.77
N CYS A 17 -17.06 -26.57 -0.23
CA CYS A 17 -16.88 -26.17 -1.61
C CYS A 17 -17.42 -24.78 -1.94
N ALA A 18 -18.23 -24.19 -1.04
CA ALA A 18 -18.75 -22.83 -1.14
C ALA A 18 -17.91 -21.83 -0.34
N ALA A 19 -16.61 -22.06 -0.19
CA ALA A 19 -15.73 -20.99 0.24
C ALA A 19 -15.83 -19.88 -0.82
N PRO A 20 -16.27 -18.65 -0.47
CA PRO A 20 -16.20 -17.57 -1.41
C PRO A 20 -14.74 -17.46 -1.83
N SER A 21 -14.47 -17.43 -3.14
CA SER A 21 -13.19 -17.01 -3.67
C SER A 21 -13.00 -15.57 -3.19
N GLY A 22 -12.34 -15.40 -2.07
CA GLY A 22 -11.96 -14.08 -1.60
C GLY A 22 -10.83 -13.60 -2.51
N ASP A 23 -11.05 -12.54 -3.27
CA ASP A 23 -9.96 -11.80 -3.88
C ASP A 23 -9.03 -11.38 -2.73
N ALA A 24 -7.83 -11.94 -2.70
CA ALA A 24 -6.91 -11.77 -1.58
C ALA A 24 -5.51 -11.50 -2.10
N CYS A 25 -5.11 -10.22 -2.11
CA CYS A 25 -3.72 -9.85 -2.36
C CYS A 25 -2.85 -10.22 -1.14
N THR A 26 -1.59 -10.56 -1.38
CA THR A 26 -0.63 -10.85 -0.32
C THR A 26 0.73 -10.27 -0.66
N SER A 27 1.31 -9.53 0.29
CA SER A 27 2.67 -9.01 0.19
C SER A 27 3.57 -9.61 1.26
N ILE A 28 4.82 -9.91 0.89
CA ILE A 28 5.87 -10.42 1.78
C ILE A 28 7.05 -9.45 1.73
N MET A 29 7.62 -9.16 2.88
CA MET A 29 8.77 -8.28 3.07
C MET A 29 9.83 -9.02 3.89
N VAL A 30 11.10 -8.99 3.47
CA VAL A 30 12.20 -9.65 4.19
C VAL A 30 13.33 -8.65 4.40
N GLY A 31 13.67 -8.40 5.66
CA GLY A 31 14.82 -7.59 6.04
C GLY A 31 16.14 -8.30 5.74
N LYS A 32 17.21 -7.54 5.49
CA LYS A 32 18.51 -8.06 5.02
C LYS A 32 19.20 -9.06 5.94
N LYS A 33 18.88 -9.09 7.23
CA LYS A 33 19.42 -10.06 8.20
C LYS A 33 18.48 -11.27 8.40
N ALA A 34 17.27 -11.21 7.84
CA ALA A 34 16.33 -12.34 7.81
C ALA A 34 16.51 -13.22 6.56
N SER A 35 17.26 -12.75 5.57
CA SER A 35 17.67 -13.53 4.39
C SER A 35 19.00 -14.23 4.61
N THR A 36 19.25 -15.31 3.87
CA THR A 36 20.48 -16.12 3.99
C THR A 36 21.70 -15.48 3.33
N ASP A 37 21.49 -14.57 2.39
CA ASP A 37 22.53 -13.93 1.57
C ASP A 37 22.66 -12.42 1.82
N GLY A 38 21.88 -11.87 2.76
CA GLY A 38 21.88 -10.43 3.07
C GLY A 38 21.04 -9.59 2.11
N SER A 39 20.26 -10.21 1.22
CA SER A 39 19.36 -9.48 0.34
C SER A 39 18.13 -8.96 1.07
N VAL A 40 17.62 -7.81 0.65
CA VAL A 40 16.28 -7.35 0.97
C VAL A 40 15.33 -7.90 -0.09
N MET A 41 14.17 -8.42 0.33
CA MET A 41 13.21 -9.00 -0.60
C MET A 41 11.82 -8.42 -0.39
N THR A 42 11.10 -8.25 -1.49
CA THR A 42 9.65 -8.03 -1.49
C THR A 42 9.00 -8.86 -2.58
N ALA A 43 7.80 -9.32 -2.31
CA ALA A 43 6.95 -10.00 -3.28
C ALA A 43 5.50 -9.67 -3.00
N HIS A 44 4.68 -9.62 -4.05
CA HIS A 44 3.23 -9.48 -3.91
C HIS A 44 2.51 -10.33 -4.96
N CYS A 45 1.30 -10.72 -4.66
CA CYS A 45 0.34 -11.25 -5.62
C CYS A 45 -0.95 -10.44 -5.54
N CYS A 46 -1.67 -10.38 -6.66
CA CYS A 46 -2.94 -9.71 -6.79
C CYS A 46 -3.96 -10.70 -7.35
N ASP A 47 -5.06 -10.90 -6.64
CA ASP A 47 -6.09 -11.87 -6.96
C ASP A 47 -7.35 -11.16 -7.46
N SER A 48 -7.33 -10.69 -8.72
CA SER A 48 -8.48 -10.06 -9.38
C SER A 48 -8.28 -10.04 -10.91
N TYR A 49 -9.15 -9.32 -11.62
CA TYR A 49 -9.11 -9.17 -13.08
C TYR A 49 -8.17 -8.02 -13.48
N TYR A 50 -6.88 -8.27 -13.36
CA TYR A 50 -5.84 -7.33 -13.77
C TYR A 50 -5.27 -7.69 -15.14
N ARG A 51 -4.59 -6.69 -15.77
CA ARG A 51 -3.83 -6.95 -16.99
C ARG A 51 -2.76 -8.01 -16.76
N THR A 52 -2.54 -8.86 -17.77
CA THR A 52 -1.62 -10.01 -17.68
C THR A 52 -0.33 -9.82 -18.50
N PHE A 53 -0.15 -8.65 -19.12
CA PHE A 53 1.05 -8.35 -19.89
C PHE A 53 2.05 -7.53 -19.06
N VAL A 54 3.33 -7.69 -19.41
CA VAL A 54 4.44 -6.95 -18.80
C VAL A 54 5.00 -5.97 -19.84
N THR A 55 5.25 -4.73 -19.43
CA THR A 55 5.94 -3.73 -20.23
C THR A 55 7.20 -3.22 -19.51
N ILE A 56 8.17 -2.78 -20.30
CA ILE A 56 9.32 -2.03 -19.79
C ILE A 56 9.10 -0.57 -20.19
N GLU A 57 8.79 0.25 -19.21
CA GLU A 57 8.64 1.68 -19.43
C GLU A 57 10.03 2.31 -19.56
N PRO A 58 10.34 2.95 -20.70
CA PRO A 58 11.66 3.52 -20.93
C PRO A 58 11.88 4.77 -20.09
N ARG A 59 13.14 5.17 -19.95
CA ARG A 59 13.50 6.51 -19.46
C ARG A 59 12.91 7.57 -20.36
N LYS A 60 12.45 8.65 -19.75
CA LYS A 60 11.97 9.86 -20.45
C LYS A 60 12.82 11.05 -20.05
N THR A 61 12.96 11.98 -20.97
CA THR A 61 13.47 13.32 -20.67
C THR A 61 12.35 14.30 -21.00
N LEU A 62 11.92 15.03 -20.00
CA LEU A 62 10.85 16.01 -20.08
C LEU A 62 11.42 17.40 -20.34
N SER A 63 10.64 18.25 -20.97
CA SER A 63 10.99 19.65 -21.16
C SER A 63 10.67 20.47 -19.91
N PRO A 64 11.40 21.54 -19.62
CA PRO A 64 11.04 22.46 -18.54
C PRO A 64 9.62 23.00 -18.72
N GLY A 65 8.80 22.88 -17.69
CA GLY A 65 7.38 23.28 -17.69
C GLY A 65 6.41 22.25 -18.26
N GLU A 66 6.90 21.12 -18.75
CA GLU A 66 6.06 20.00 -19.15
C GLU A 66 5.34 19.42 -17.93
N THR A 67 4.09 18.97 -18.12
CA THR A 67 3.31 18.29 -17.07
C THR A 67 3.03 16.86 -17.48
N GLU A 68 3.06 15.93 -16.50
CA GLU A 68 2.73 14.54 -16.73
C GLU A 68 1.28 14.24 -16.36
N PRO A 69 0.53 13.50 -17.21
CA PRO A 69 -0.82 13.04 -16.91
C PRO A 69 -0.81 11.82 -16.00
N TYR A 70 -1.84 11.72 -15.16
CA TYR A 70 -2.16 10.57 -14.33
C TYR A 70 -3.56 10.08 -14.65
N PHE A 71 -3.80 8.79 -14.45
CA PHE A 71 -4.97 8.12 -14.99
C PHE A 71 -5.64 7.22 -13.95
N PHE A 72 -6.93 6.99 -14.15
CA PHE A 72 -7.71 5.96 -13.49
C PHE A 72 -7.77 4.71 -14.37
N ASN A 73 -7.83 3.52 -13.74
CA ASN A 73 -8.15 2.24 -14.36
C ASN A 73 -7.09 1.70 -15.34
N VAL A 74 -5.83 2.12 -15.21
CA VAL A 74 -4.75 1.64 -16.11
C VAL A 74 -4.39 0.18 -15.89
N LEU A 75 -4.65 -0.35 -14.70
CA LEU A 75 -4.33 -1.73 -14.31
C LEU A 75 -5.33 -2.77 -14.85
N HIS A 76 -6.49 -2.34 -15.37
CA HIS A 76 -7.52 -3.21 -15.94
C HIS A 76 -7.52 -3.25 -17.49
N LYS A 77 -6.46 -2.80 -18.12
CA LYS A 77 -6.31 -2.88 -19.57
C LYS A 77 -6.17 -4.33 -20.03
N GLU A 78 -6.89 -4.74 -21.07
CA GLU A 78 -6.73 -6.05 -21.67
C GLU A 78 -5.46 -6.16 -22.53
N GLU A 79 -5.08 -5.05 -23.18
CA GLU A 79 -3.92 -4.93 -24.05
C GLU A 79 -3.19 -3.60 -23.80
N PRO A 80 -1.90 -3.47 -24.13
CA PRO A 80 -1.13 -2.24 -23.90
C PRO A 80 -1.76 -0.97 -24.49
N TRP A 81 -2.44 -1.09 -25.64
CA TRP A 81 -3.10 0.02 -26.35
C TRP A 81 -4.57 0.23 -25.94
N ASP A 82 -5.11 -0.61 -25.07
CA ASP A 82 -6.49 -0.48 -24.62
C ASP A 82 -6.67 0.78 -23.77
N THR A 83 -7.68 1.58 -24.10
CA THR A 83 -8.04 2.81 -23.38
C THR A 83 -9.45 2.77 -22.79
N ARG A 84 -10.14 1.64 -22.88
CA ARG A 84 -11.51 1.48 -22.38
C ARG A 84 -11.55 1.67 -20.86
N GLY A 85 -12.41 2.59 -20.43
CA GLY A 85 -12.54 2.94 -19.01
C GLY A 85 -11.37 3.73 -18.42
N VAL A 86 -10.29 3.95 -19.17
CA VAL A 86 -9.16 4.77 -18.74
C VAL A 86 -9.48 6.24 -18.98
N HIS A 87 -9.33 7.09 -17.98
CA HIS A 87 -9.48 8.54 -18.12
C HIS A 87 -8.43 9.26 -17.28
N GLU A 88 -8.04 10.45 -17.76
CA GLU A 88 -7.09 11.31 -17.07
C GLU A 88 -7.74 11.88 -15.79
N THR A 89 -7.07 11.70 -14.65
CA THR A 89 -7.50 12.22 -13.35
C THR A 89 -6.89 13.59 -13.06
N GLY A 90 -5.78 13.91 -13.69
CA GLY A 90 -5.11 15.19 -13.56
C GLY A 90 -3.68 15.17 -14.09
N ARG A 91 -3.04 16.31 -13.98
CA ARG A 91 -1.66 16.51 -14.43
C ARG A 91 -0.84 17.16 -13.31
N ILE A 92 0.41 16.78 -13.21
CA ILE A 92 1.33 17.39 -12.25
C ILE A 92 2.58 17.93 -12.93
N VAL A 93 3.24 18.86 -12.29
CA VAL A 93 4.63 19.22 -12.62
C VAL A 93 5.52 18.12 -12.03
N PRO A 94 6.34 17.45 -12.86
CA PRO A 94 7.16 16.34 -12.41
C PRO A 94 8.25 16.81 -11.44
N PRO A 95 8.68 15.96 -10.48
CA PRO A 95 9.72 16.31 -9.51
C PRO A 95 11.12 16.45 -10.13
N ALA A 96 11.34 15.85 -11.31
CA ALA A 96 12.56 15.96 -12.08
C ALA A 96 12.28 15.85 -13.59
N LEU A 97 13.25 16.30 -14.42
CA LEU A 97 13.10 16.24 -15.88
C LEU A 97 13.51 14.89 -16.50
N GLN A 98 14.07 13.99 -15.71
CA GLN A 98 14.46 12.65 -16.17
C GLN A 98 13.82 11.60 -15.30
N THR A 99 13.31 10.54 -15.95
CA THR A 99 12.72 9.38 -15.27
C THR A 99 13.65 8.19 -15.33
N TYR A 100 13.52 7.27 -14.37
CA TYR A 100 14.09 5.95 -14.44
C TYR A 100 13.21 5.03 -15.32
N ARG A 101 13.85 4.02 -15.90
CA ARG A 101 13.18 2.90 -16.54
C ARG A 101 12.65 1.95 -15.48
N PHE A 102 11.43 1.41 -15.69
CA PHE A 102 10.83 0.48 -14.74
C PHE A 102 10.02 -0.62 -15.42
N VAL A 103 9.82 -1.71 -14.69
CA VAL A 103 8.96 -2.84 -15.06
C VAL A 103 7.54 -2.51 -14.62
N ASN A 104 6.60 -2.62 -15.56
CA ASN A 104 5.20 -2.34 -15.34
C ASN A 104 4.37 -3.61 -15.63
N THR A 105 3.69 -4.10 -14.61
CA THR A 105 2.77 -5.24 -14.67
C THR A 105 1.34 -4.75 -14.44
N ALA A 106 0.48 -5.48 -13.75
CA ALA A 106 -0.78 -4.92 -13.26
C ALA A 106 -0.49 -3.67 -12.44
N TYR A 107 0.41 -3.80 -11.47
CA TYR A 107 1.01 -2.69 -10.74
C TYR A 107 2.46 -2.49 -11.19
N PRO A 108 2.95 -1.24 -11.30
CA PRO A 108 4.37 -0.97 -11.51
C PRO A 108 5.19 -1.58 -10.36
N CYS A 109 6.23 -2.38 -10.63
CA CYS A 109 6.81 -3.20 -9.58
C CYS A 109 8.29 -2.96 -9.27
N MET A 110 9.12 -2.55 -10.23
CA MET A 110 10.56 -2.36 -9.97
C MET A 110 11.20 -1.43 -11.00
N ASN A 111 12.09 -0.56 -10.54
CA ASN A 111 12.90 0.27 -11.43
C ASN A 111 14.36 -0.22 -11.54
N GLU A 112 15.10 0.41 -12.44
CA GLU A 112 16.51 0.10 -12.72
C GLU A 112 17.48 0.43 -11.57
N LYS A 113 17.00 1.08 -10.50
CA LYS A 113 17.74 1.37 -9.28
C LYS A 113 17.51 0.31 -8.20
N GLN A 114 16.76 -0.75 -8.54
CA GLN A 114 16.35 -1.80 -7.62
C GLN A 114 15.38 -1.32 -6.52
N LEU A 115 14.71 -0.17 -6.73
CA LEU A 115 13.54 0.18 -5.95
C LEU A 115 12.39 -0.71 -6.41
N ALA A 116 11.79 -1.46 -5.48
CA ALA A 116 10.68 -2.38 -5.74
C ALA A 116 9.47 -2.02 -4.87
N ILE A 117 8.29 -2.07 -5.46
CA ILE A 117 7.03 -1.76 -4.79
C ILE A 117 6.04 -2.89 -5.06
N GLY A 118 5.20 -3.22 -4.09
CA GLY A 118 4.11 -4.18 -4.23
C GLY A 118 2.91 -3.74 -3.40
N GLU A 119 1.72 -4.12 -3.81
CA GLU A 119 0.45 -3.59 -3.29
C GLU A 119 -0.41 -4.67 -2.62
N THR A 120 -1.18 -4.27 -1.61
CA THR A 120 -2.33 -5.00 -1.04
C THR A 120 -3.38 -4.03 -0.53
N THR A 121 -4.60 -4.11 -1.06
CA THR A 121 -5.73 -3.29 -0.62
C THR A 121 -6.20 -3.70 0.78
N PHE A 122 -6.38 -2.76 1.71
CA PHE A 122 -7.01 -3.03 3.02
C PHE A 122 -8.37 -2.33 3.21
N ASP A 123 -8.90 -1.72 2.14
CA ASP A 123 -10.14 -0.92 2.08
C ASP A 123 -10.13 0.33 2.98
N GLY A 124 -9.69 0.21 4.21
CA GLY A 124 -9.67 1.31 5.16
C GLY A 124 -11.05 1.75 5.64
N ASN A 125 -11.15 2.98 6.09
CA ASN A 125 -12.42 3.59 6.46
C ASN A 125 -13.03 4.31 5.24
N ARG A 126 -14.22 3.88 4.81
CA ARG A 126 -14.94 4.46 3.65
C ARG A 126 -15.23 5.95 3.80
N ASP A 127 -15.34 6.45 5.03
CA ASP A 127 -15.51 7.89 5.29
C ASP A 127 -14.28 8.72 4.89
N LEU A 128 -13.13 8.07 4.63
CA LEU A 128 -11.89 8.71 4.17
C LEU A 128 -11.78 8.78 2.65
N LEU A 129 -12.65 8.10 1.91
CA LEU A 129 -12.60 8.09 0.45
C LEU A 129 -12.90 9.48 -0.12
N ASN A 130 -12.04 9.97 -1.02
CA ASN A 130 -12.23 11.24 -1.73
C ASN A 130 -11.83 11.09 -3.20
N ARG A 131 -12.81 10.94 -4.07
CA ARG A 131 -12.61 10.72 -5.51
C ARG A 131 -12.14 11.95 -6.30
N ASN A 132 -11.93 13.08 -5.64
CA ASN A 132 -11.44 14.31 -6.27
C ASN A 132 -9.90 14.37 -6.36
N GLY A 133 -9.20 13.34 -5.87
CA GLY A 133 -7.74 13.25 -5.94
C GLY A 133 -7.24 12.88 -7.35
N VAL A 134 -6.00 13.24 -7.61
CA VAL A 134 -5.29 12.89 -8.86
C VAL A 134 -4.81 11.44 -8.83
N PHE A 135 -4.33 10.96 -7.68
CA PHE A 135 -3.61 9.70 -7.60
C PHE A 135 -4.49 8.53 -7.16
N TRP A 136 -4.47 7.48 -7.97
CA TRP A 136 -4.78 6.10 -7.61
C TRP A 136 -3.49 5.40 -7.21
N ILE A 137 -3.56 4.28 -6.54
CA ILE A 137 -2.36 3.69 -5.92
C ILE A 137 -1.31 3.29 -6.96
N GLU A 138 -1.70 2.69 -8.08
CA GLU A 138 -0.81 2.29 -9.16
C GLU A 138 -0.07 3.49 -9.79
N GLU A 139 -0.70 4.66 -9.76
CA GLU A 139 -0.10 5.88 -10.28
C GLU A 139 0.87 6.54 -9.29
N LEU A 140 0.69 6.34 -7.98
CA LEU A 140 1.71 6.68 -6.98
C LEU A 140 2.93 5.76 -7.07
N GLU A 141 2.73 4.46 -7.29
CA GLU A 141 3.82 3.51 -7.54
C GLU A 141 4.61 3.89 -8.80
N ARG A 142 3.91 4.22 -9.89
CA ARG A 142 4.52 4.71 -11.11
C ARG A 142 5.37 5.95 -10.86
N LEU A 143 4.83 6.93 -10.15
CA LEU A 143 5.55 8.15 -9.78
C LEU A 143 6.83 7.83 -9.00
N ALA A 144 6.74 7.00 -7.96
CA ALA A 144 7.89 6.64 -7.14
C ALA A 144 8.97 5.93 -7.96
N LEU A 145 8.59 4.95 -8.79
CA LEU A 145 9.53 4.20 -9.63
C LEU A 145 10.17 5.06 -10.72
N GLN A 146 9.48 6.09 -11.21
CA GLN A 146 10.02 7.04 -12.19
C GLN A 146 11.09 7.96 -11.59
N TYR A 147 11.00 8.34 -10.32
CA TYR A 147 11.78 9.46 -9.80
C TYR A 147 12.65 9.14 -8.58
N CYS A 148 12.47 7.98 -7.93
CA CYS A 148 13.22 7.63 -6.73
C CYS A 148 14.17 6.45 -6.96
N ASP A 149 15.28 6.45 -6.23
CA ASP A 149 16.30 5.39 -6.25
C ASP A 149 16.43 4.63 -4.92
N ASN A 150 15.65 5.03 -3.91
CA ASN A 150 15.61 4.39 -2.60
C ASN A 150 14.21 4.43 -1.98
N ALA A 151 13.99 3.57 -0.98
CA ALA A 151 12.67 3.39 -0.36
C ALA A 151 12.18 4.64 0.40
N ARG A 152 13.07 5.33 1.11
CA ARG A 152 12.66 6.50 1.91
C ARG A 152 12.22 7.68 1.05
N ASP A 153 12.92 7.93 -0.04
CA ASP A 153 12.55 9.00 -0.96
C ASP A 153 11.28 8.66 -1.72
N ALA A 154 11.07 7.39 -2.07
CA ALA A 154 9.82 6.91 -2.66
C ALA A 154 8.62 7.15 -1.73
N ILE A 155 8.72 6.74 -0.46
CA ILE A 155 7.69 6.95 0.56
C ILE A 155 7.38 8.45 0.72
N ARG A 156 8.42 9.27 0.84
CA ARG A 156 8.27 10.73 0.99
C ARG A 156 7.59 11.34 -0.22
N LEU A 157 8.05 11.00 -1.41
CA LEU A 157 7.49 11.52 -2.66
C LEU A 157 6.01 11.12 -2.82
N MET A 158 5.69 9.85 -2.66
CA MET A 158 4.29 9.37 -2.74
C MET A 158 3.40 10.09 -1.74
N GLY A 159 3.84 10.19 -0.49
CA GLY A 159 3.10 10.86 0.57
C GLY A 159 2.86 12.34 0.30
N GLU A 160 3.91 13.09 -0.02
CA GLU A 160 3.84 14.53 -0.28
C GLU A 160 2.99 14.87 -1.51
N MET A 161 3.11 14.07 -2.58
CA MET A 161 2.36 14.28 -3.79
C MET A 161 0.87 13.93 -3.62
N ALA A 162 0.57 12.86 -2.87
CA ALA A 162 -0.79 12.52 -2.49
C ALA A 162 -1.41 13.59 -1.56
N GLU A 163 -0.65 14.15 -0.61
CA GLU A 163 -1.13 15.26 0.21
C GLU A 163 -1.44 16.52 -0.62
N LYS A 164 -0.63 16.79 -1.64
CA LYS A 164 -0.73 18.01 -2.46
C LYS A 164 -1.82 17.92 -3.53
N TYR A 165 -1.91 16.79 -4.22
CA TYR A 165 -2.77 16.61 -5.39
C TYR A 165 -3.98 15.70 -5.14
N GLY A 166 -4.03 15.07 -3.97
CA GLY A 166 -5.11 14.20 -3.53
C GLY A 166 -4.93 12.73 -3.91
N TYR A 167 -5.31 11.88 -2.99
CA TYR A 167 -5.39 10.43 -3.13
C TYR A 167 -6.86 10.01 -3.24
N ALA A 168 -7.20 9.26 -4.30
CA ALA A 168 -8.58 8.98 -4.69
C ALA A 168 -9.00 7.52 -4.50
N ASP A 169 -8.07 6.65 -4.14
CA ASP A 169 -8.31 5.22 -4.02
C ASP A 169 -8.76 4.79 -2.62
N TRP A 170 -9.01 3.50 -2.45
CA TRP A 170 -9.28 2.85 -1.17
C TRP A 170 -8.07 2.92 -0.24
N GLY A 171 -8.18 2.39 0.97
CA GLY A 171 -7.03 2.20 1.84
C GLY A 171 -6.08 1.15 1.27
N GLU A 172 -4.83 1.54 1.02
CA GLU A 172 -3.83 0.71 0.39
C GLU A 172 -2.57 0.57 1.24
N CYS A 173 -1.99 -0.62 1.19
CA CYS A 173 -0.73 -0.97 1.83
C CYS A 173 0.29 -1.34 0.77
N LEU A 174 1.40 -0.60 0.69
CA LEU A 174 2.52 -0.91 -0.19
C LEU A 174 3.69 -1.50 0.58
N THR A 175 4.37 -2.47 -0.01
CA THR A 175 5.76 -2.77 0.31
C THR A 175 6.63 -1.83 -0.51
N VAL A 176 7.62 -1.20 0.11
CA VAL A 176 8.58 -0.34 -0.57
C VAL A 176 9.97 -0.77 -0.16
N ALA A 177 10.72 -1.35 -1.10
CA ALA A 177 12.03 -1.96 -0.85
C ALA A 177 13.11 -1.39 -1.74
N ASP A 178 14.30 -1.20 -1.18
CA ASP A 178 15.53 -0.98 -1.90
C ASP A 178 16.59 -2.02 -1.46
N PRO A 179 17.81 -2.03 -1.99
CA PRO A 179 18.85 -3.01 -1.59
C PRO A 179 19.24 -2.98 -0.10
N ASN A 180 18.83 -1.97 0.66
CA ASN A 180 19.25 -1.75 2.04
C ASN A 180 18.16 -2.00 3.07
N GLU A 181 16.90 -1.70 2.73
CA GLU A 181 15.78 -1.74 3.67
C GLU A 181 14.46 -1.99 2.96
N VAL A 182 13.47 -2.48 3.72
CA VAL A 182 12.08 -2.64 3.26
C VAL A 182 11.13 -1.99 4.25
N TRP A 183 10.12 -1.34 3.69
CA TRP A 183 9.10 -0.58 4.41
C TRP A 183 7.72 -1.08 4.05
N GLN A 184 6.82 -0.91 4.98
CA GLN A 184 5.39 -0.95 4.77
C GLN A 184 4.87 0.49 4.76
N PHE A 185 4.16 0.87 3.70
CA PHE A 185 3.54 2.18 3.56
C PHE A 185 2.03 2.00 3.46
N GLU A 186 1.27 2.70 4.28
CA GLU A 186 -0.19 2.67 4.29
C GLU A 186 -0.75 4.07 4.01
N ILE A 187 -1.75 4.14 3.15
CA ILE A 187 -2.36 5.39 2.70
C ILE A 187 -3.89 5.28 2.63
N ASN A 188 -4.55 6.38 2.93
CA ASN A 188 -5.99 6.61 2.75
C ASN A 188 -6.23 8.02 2.23
N GLY A 189 -7.40 8.25 1.67
CA GLY A 189 -7.89 9.59 1.37
C GLY A 189 -8.05 10.46 2.63
N PRO A 190 -8.28 11.76 2.45
CA PRO A 190 -8.43 12.72 3.55
C PRO A 190 -9.85 12.77 4.13
N GLY A 191 -10.80 12.07 3.54
CA GLY A 191 -12.23 12.25 3.77
C GLY A 191 -12.86 13.29 2.82
N PRO A 192 -14.15 13.63 3.01
CA PRO A 192 -14.84 14.60 2.19
C PRO A 192 -14.21 16.00 2.29
N GLY A 193 -14.25 16.75 1.19
CA GLY A 193 -13.73 18.11 1.11
C GLY A 193 -12.60 18.25 0.12
N GLU A 194 -11.57 19.01 0.50
CA GLU A 194 -10.41 19.26 -0.35
C GLU A 194 -9.58 17.99 -0.58
N PRO A 195 -8.94 17.87 -1.75
CA PRO A 195 -7.99 16.80 -2.01
C PRO A 195 -6.86 16.72 -0.97
N GLY A 196 -6.34 15.53 -0.73
CA GLY A 196 -5.28 15.30 0.23
C GLY A 196 -5.03 13.82 0.46
N ALA A 197 -4.28 13.48 1.50
CA ALA A 197 -4.04 12.10 1.91
C ALA A 197 -3.73 12.01 3.40
N ILE A 198 -3.90 10.82 3.95
CA ILE A 198 -3.43 10.42 5.28
C ILE A 198 -2.60 9.17 5.10
N TRP A 199 -1.33 9.22 5.49
CA TRP A 199 -0.41 8.12 5.29
C TRP A 199 0.58 7.95 6.43
N ALA A 200 1.09 6.75 6.55
CA ALA A 200 2.22 6.43 7.40
C ALA A 200 3.02 5.27 6.80
N ALA A 201 4.29 5.16 7.22
CA ALA A 201 5.15 4.06 6.86
C ALA A 201 5.91 3.56 8.07
N GLN A 202 6.16 2.25 8.10
CA GLN A 202 6.96 1.58 9.12
C GLN A 202 8.01 0.73 8.44
N ARG A 203 9.27 0.92 8.85
CA ARG A 203 10.37 0.06 8.42
C ARG A 203 10.23 -1.32 9.04
N ILE A 204 10.39 -2.35 8.23
CA ILE A 204 10.56 -3.72 8.72
C ILE A 204 11.99 -3.84 9.26
N PRO A 205 12.20 -4.23 10.53
CA PRO A 205 13.53 -4.43 11.06
C PRO A 205 14.36 -5.42 10.24
N ASP A 206 15.66 -5.24 10.19
CA ASP A 206 16.56 -6.02 9.33
C ASP A 206 16.45 -7.54 9.53
N ASP A 207 16.17 -7.98 10.76
CA ASP A 207 16.06 -9.38 11.17
C ASP A 207 14.62 -9.91 11.20
N HIS A 208 13.67 -9.20 10.56
CA HIS A 208 12.26 -9.54 10.53
C HIS A 208 11.75 -9.86 9.12
N VAL A 209 10.66 -10.61 9.11
CA VAL A 209 9.80 -10.82 7.93
C VAL A 209 8.46 -10.14 8.16
N GLY A 210 8.00 -9.38 7.17
CA GLY A 210 6.70 -8.74 7.13
C GLY A 210 5.74 -9.45 6.19
N ILE A 211 4.45 -9.48 6.56
CA ILE A 211 3.38 -10.00 5.70
C ILE A 211 2.18 -9.07 5.81
N SER A 212 1.62 -8.68 4.66
CA SER A 212 0.33 -8.00 4.56
C SER A 212 -0.58 -8.79 3.61
N ALA A 213 -1.83 -8.99 4.01
CA ALA A 213 -2.84 -9.70 3.24
C ALA A 213 -4.18 -9.00 3.47
N ASN A 214 -4.46 -7.96 2.70
CA ASN A 214 -5.67 -7.14 2.74
C ASN A 214 -6.05 -6.61 4.13
N ILE A 215 -5.06 -6.30 4.95
CA ILE A 215 -5.22 -5.68 6.27
C ILE A 215 -4.13 -4.65 6.52
N SER A 216 -4.53 -3.51 7.12
CA SER A 216 -3.59 -2.54 7.68
C SER A 216 -2.75 -3.20 8.79
N ARG A 217 -1.46 -3.00 8.77
CA ARG A 217 -0.47 -3.69 9.64
C ARG A 217 0.26 -2.74 10.58
N ILE A 218 0.38 -1.46 10.21
CA ILE A 218 1.04 -0.48 11.06
C ILE A 218 0.20 -0.28 12.33
N GLY A 219 0.76 -0.59 13.48
CA GLY A 219 0.10 -0.49 14.78
C GLY A 219 0.33 0.85 15.45
N ALA A 220 1.26 0.93 16.38
CA ALA A 220 1.65 2.17 17.03
C ALA A 220 2.76 2.87 16.24
N ILE A 221 2.69 4.19 16.11
CA ILE A 221 3.81 5.00 15.60
C ILE A 221 4.58 5.56 16.78
N ASP A 222 5.89 5.35 16.78
CA ASP A 222 6.78 6.15 17.61
C ASP A 222 7.18 7.41 16.85
N PHE A 223 6.63 8.54 17.26
CA PHE A 223 6.90 9.84 16.63
C PHE A 223 8.31 10.37 16.90
N ASN A 224 9.07 9.73 17.78
CA ASN A 224 10.45 10.07 18.11
C ASN A 224 11.46 9.16 17.40
N ASP A 225 11.00 8.19 16.62
CA ASP A 225 11.84 7.24 15.87
C ASP A 225 11.72 7.44 14.34
N PRO A 226 12.40 8.44 13.77
CA PRO A 226 12.35 8.69 12.32
C PRO A 226 13.09 7.62 11.50
N ASP A 227 13.89 6.76 12.14
CA ASP A 227 14.56 5.67 11.45
C ASP A 227 13.62 4.53 11.10
N HIS A 228 12.54 4.35 11.87
CA HIS A 228 11.56 3.30 11.67
C HIS A 228 10.17 3.81 11.29
N PHE A 229 9.88 5.10 11.42
CA PHE A 229 8.55 5.65 11.10
C PHE A 229 8.61 6.92 10.27
N MET A 230 7.79 6.95 9.23
CA MET A 230 7.48 8.14 8.45
C MET A 230 5.95 8.32 8.41
N TYR A 231 5.47 9.56 8.31
CA TYR A 231 4.03 9.83 8.34
C TYR A 231 3.70 11.21 7.76
N CYS A 232 2.45 11.39 7.36
CA CYS A 232 1.97 12.65 6.81
C CYS A 232 2.08 13.79 7.82
N LYS A 233 2.32 14.99 7.31
CA LYS A 233 2.30 16.20 8.12
C LYS A 233 0.94 16.34 8.81
N ASP A 234 0.97 16.74 10.08
CA ASP A 234 -0.24 16.94 10.89
C ASP A 234 -1.14 15.71 11.10
N LEU A 235 -0.59 14.48 11.02
CA LEU A 235 -1.35 13.24 11.21
C LEU A 235 -2.28 13.29 12.44
N LYS A 236 -1.77 13.71 13.59
CA LYS A 236 -2.55 13.84 14.83
C LYS A 236 -3.70 14.86 14.70
N LYS A 237 -3.45 15.97 14.01
CA LYS A 237 -4.45 17.03 13.79
C LYS A 237 -5.54 16.54 12.83
N LYS A 238 -5.16 15.86 11.73
CA LYS A 238 -6.09 15.25 10.78
C LYS A 238 -6.97 14.19 11.49
N ALA A 239 -6.36 13.27 12.25
CA ALA A 239 -7.08 12.26 13.01
C ALA A 239 -8.09 12.86 14.00
N LYS A 240 -7.74 13.97 14.65
CA LYS A 240 -8.65 14.69 15.57
C LYS A 240 -9.81 15.35 14.82
N ALA A 241 -9.52 16.01 13.69
CA ALA A 241 -10.54 16.68 12.88
C ALA A 241 -11.59 15.70 12.34
N LEU A 242 -11.16 14.50 11.97
CA LEU A 242 -12.02 13.42 11.49
C LEU A 242 -12.75 12.64 12.61
N GLY A 243 -12.53 12.99 13.88
CA GLY A 243 -13.16 12.31 15.01
C GLY A 243 -12.59 10.94 15.35
N PHE A 244 -11.49 10.51 14.70
CA PHE A 244 -10.83 9.23 14.96
C PHE A 244 -9.93 9.26 16.20
N TYR A 245 -9.55 10.43 16.67
CA TYR A 245 -8.81 10.64 17.91
C TYR A 245 -9.66 11.37 18.96
N ARG A 246 -9.75 10.80 20.16
CA ARG A 246 -10.43 11.41 21.31
C ARG A 246 -9.44 11.59 22.45
N LYS A 247 -9.14 12.85 22.77
CA LYS A 247 -8.26 13.20 23.89
C LYS A 247 -8.76 12.53 25.19
N GLY A 248 -7.86 11.78 25.85
CA GLY A 248 -8.15 11.06 27.10
C GLY A 248 -8.67 9.62 26.92
N ARG A 249 -9.09 9.21 25.72
CA ARG A 249 -9.44 7.81 25.41
C ARG A 249 -8.40 7.12 24.54
N ASP A 250 -7.80 7.88 23.64
CA ASP A 250 -6.85 7.40 22.65
C ASP A 250 -5.51 8.09 22.89
N LYS A 251 -4.47 7.33 23.10
CA LYS A 251 -3.11 7.85 23.19
C LYS A 251 -2.45 7.61 21.83
N LEU A 252 -2.12 8.62 21.07
CA LEU A 252 -1.42 8.50 19.78
C LEU A 252 0.09 8.24 19.91
N ASP A 253 0.61 8.18 21.13
CA ASP A 253 2.03 8.17 21.46
C ASP A 253 2.47 7.08 22.44
N SER A 254 1.63 6.09 22.74
CA SER A 254 1.99 5.00 23.64
C SER A 254 2.20 3.67 22.88
N THR A 255 2.92 2.74 23.45
CA THR A 255 3.16 1.39 22.96
C THR A 255 1.94 0.47 22.95
N ASP A 256 0.75 1.00 23.18
CA ASP A 256 -0.52 0.28 23.18
C ASP A 256 -1.09 0.24 21.75
N GLY A 257 -1.10 -0.93 21.12
CA GLY A 257 -1.53 -1.21 19.74
C GLY A 257 -2.98 -0.80 19.35
N ARG A 258 -3.67 -0.02 20.20
CA ARG A 258 -5.03 0.48 19.94
C ARG A 258 -5.10 1.76 19.08
N LYS A 259 -4.00 2.21 18.47
CA LYS A 259 -3.83 3.59 18.01
C LYS A 259 -4.10 3.85 16.56
N TRP A 260 -4.04 2.82 15.74
CA TRP A 260 -4.31 2.92 14.31
C TRP A 260 -5.79 2.77 13.93
N LYS A 261 -6.72 3.00 14.85
CA LYS A 261 -8.15 3.13 14.53
C LYS A 261 -8.44 4.21 13.47
N VAL A 262 -7.47 5.07 13.19
CA VAL A 262 -7.55 6.08 12.13
C VAL A 262 -7.63 5.43 10.74
N TYR A 263 -6.97 4.29 10.54
CA TYR A 263 -6.84 3.67 9.23
C TYR A 263 -7.76 2.46 9.01
N SER A 264 -8.17 1.79 10.06
CA SER A 264 -8.90 0.53 9.93
C SER A 264 -10.03 0.40 10.96
N LYS A 265 -11.19 -0.07 10.52
CA LYS A 265 -12.28 -0.52 11.40
C LYS A 265 -12.02 -1.92 11.99
N GLN A 266 -10.96 -2.59 11.57
CA GLN A 266 -10.73 -4.00 11.94
C GLN A 266 -9.89 -4.10 13.21
N HIS A 267 -10.45 -4.69 14.24
CA HIS A 267 -9.79 -4.98 15.52
C HIS A 267 -8.68 -6.06 15.43
N LEU A 268 -8.42 -6.60 14.24
CA LEU A 268 -7.46 -7.68 14.01
C LEU A 268 -5.99 -7.24 13.95
N GLN A 269 -5.70 -5.93 13.93
CA GLN A 269 -4.34 -5.39 13.93
C GLN A 269 -3.49 -5.89 15.12
N TYR A 270 -4.11 -6.02 16.29
CA TYR A 270 -3.45 -6.50 17.50
C TYR A 270 -2.91 -7.94 17.38
N LEU A 271 -3.68 -8.82 16.72
CA LEU A 271 -3.26 -10.21 16.50
C LEU A 271 -2.12 -10.33 15.47
N SER A 272 -2.01 -9.39 14.54
CA SER A 272 -0.99 -9.42 13.52
C SER A 272 0.39 -8.99 14.04
N TYR A 273 0.45 -7.98 14.91
CA TYR A 273 1.71 -7.57 15.55
C TYR A 273 2.29 -8.67 16.44
N GLN A 274 1.45 -9.39 17.19
CA GLN A 274 1.90 -10.55 17.97
C GLN A 274 2.35 -11.73 17.11
N ARG A 275 1.78 -11.94 15.91
CA ARG A 275 2.25 -12.97 14.97
C ARG A 275 3.63 -12.68 14.40
N PHE A 276 3.98 -11.42 14.20
CA PHE A 276 5.33 -11.03 13.83
C PHE A 276 6.36 -11.44 14.89
N GLN A 277 6.07 -11.21 16.17
CA GLN A 277 6.95 -11.63 17.27
C GLN A 277 7.04 -13.14 17.40
N THR A 278 6.01 -13.90 17.03
CA THR A 278 6.00 -15.37 17.13
C THR A 278 6.83 -16.05 16.02
N ILE A 279 6.97 -15.41 14.85
CA ILE A 279 7.84 -15.92 13.77
C ILE A 279 9.33 -15.67 14.07
N GLN A 280 9.66 -14.68 14.90
CA GLN A 280 11.03 -14.41 15.34
C GLN A 280 11.61 -15.46 16.32
N THR A 281 10.77 -16.19 17.02
CA THR A 281 11.17 -17.12 18.11
C THR A 281 11.13 -18.59 17.71
N ALA A 282 10.82 -18.91 16.48
CA ALA A 282 10.86 -20.25 15.89
C ALA A 282 12.04 -20.41 14.92
#